data_53cfe6df494681bdc286a29ba99ebec3
#
_entry.id   53cfe6df494681bdc286a29ba99ebec3
#
_cell.length_a   1.000
_cell.length_b   1.000
_cell.length_c   1.000
_cell.angle_alpha   90.00
_cell.angle_beta   90.00
_cell.angle_gamma   90.00
#
_symmetry.space_group_name_H-M   'P 1'
#
loop_
_entity.id
_entity.type
_entity.pdbx_description
1 polymer ?
#
loop_
_entity_poly.entity_id
_entity_poly.type
_entity_poly.pdbx_seq_one_letter_code
_entity_poly.pdbx_strand_id
1 'polypeptide(L)'
;MEKPSSPLRVPVFYDFSSTICYLTHRVLGRLGPELAALGIALDWHPIDLAAITAWRRGEPVGPDRARNLERLAQELGIAVATPAHWMDSRPAMAVAALLDEAPDDEERWREAVWSWVYQDARDLEEPGALEEIARRAALRVAPPSAGALEEIERRTAAAHAAGVRGVPTFLLDAWPVGIGIQEDETMLDFLRRFAARKRGDPGPN
;
A
#
# COMPACT_ATOMS: atom_id res chain seq x y z
N MET A 1 11.12 16.21 31.44
CA MET A 1 10.25 15.88 30.32
C MET A 1 11.12 15.21 29.27
N GLU A 2 10.98 13.92 29.12
CA GLU A 2 11.67 13.16 28.08
C GLU A 2 11.13 13.64 26.71
N LYS A 3 12.02 13.98 25.77
CA LYS A 3 11.66 14.40 24.43
C LYS A 3 10.96 13.20 23.77
N PRO A 4 9.76 13.35 23.20
CA PRO A 4 9.12 12.20 22.54
C PRO A 4 10.10 11.63 21.51
N SER A 5 10.42 10.34 21.64
CA SER A 5 11.26 9.65 20.68
C SER A 5 10.59 9.73 19.31
N SER A 6 11.37 9.99 18.25
CA SER A 6 10.82 9.98 16.89
C SER A 6 10.13 8.65 16.61
N PRO A 7 9.00 8.63 15.91
CA PRO A 7 8.29 7.40 15.63
C PRO A 7 9.16 6.42 14.84
N LEU A 8 9.00 5.13 15.12
CA LEU A 8 9.61 4.06 14.36
C LEU A 8 8.94 4.01 12.98
N ARG A 9 9.68 4.40 11.94
CA ARG A 9 9.17 4.32 10.56
C ARG A 9 9.27 2.90 10.03
N VAL A 10 8.19 2.40 9.47
CA VAL A 10 8.09 1.07 8.87
C VAL A 10 7.75 1.23 7.39
N PRO A 11 8.73 1.04 6.48
CA PRO A 11 8.46 1.08 5.05
C PRO A 11 7.50 -0.03 4.62
N VAL A 12 6.48 0.34 3.84
CA VAL A 12 5.48 -0.57 3.29
C VAL A 12 5.43 -0.40 1.77
N PHE A 13 5.89 -1.41 1.05
CA PHE A 13 5.84 -1.42 -0.41
C PHE A 13 4.47 -1.87 -0.90
N TYR A 14 3.90 -1.14 -1.86
CA TYR A 14 2.56 -1.38 -2.34
C TYR A 14 2.39 -1.08 -3.84
N ASP A 15 1.29 -1.59 -4.41
CA ASP A 15 0.81 -1.27 -5.75
C ASP A 15 -0.71 -1.10 -5.71
N PHE A 16 -1.23 -0.09 -6.37
CA PHE A 16 -2.67 0.18 -6.43
C PHE A 16 -3.46 -0.91 -7.16
N SER A 17 -2.84 -1.65 -8.07
CA SER A 17 -3.48 -2.80 -8.74
C SER A 17 -3.65 -4.02 -7.82
N SER A 18 -3.03 -4.01 -6.63
CA SER A 18 -3.06 -5.14 -5.70
C SER A 18 -4.22 -5.07 -4.71
N THR A 19 -5.24 -5.91 -4.89
CA THR A 19 -6.35 -6.06 -3.93
C THR A 19 -5.83 -6.39 -2.51
N ILE A 20 -4.75 -7.17 -2.40
CA ILE A 20 -4.14 -7.49 -1.10
C ILE A 20 -3.56 -6.24 -0.43
N CYS A 21 -2.97 -5.32 -1.18
CA CYS A 21 -2.52 -4.03 -0.64
C CYS A 21 -3.69 -3.18 -0.14
N TYR A 22 -4.79 -3.13 -0.89
CA TYR A 22 -6.00 -2.45 -0.44
C TYR A 22 -6.53 -3.03 0.87
N LEU A 23 -6.69 -4.35 0.96
CA LEU A 23 -7.17 -5.00 2.19
C LEU A 23 -6.23 -4.75 3.36
N THR A 24 -4.91 -4.84 3.15
CA THR A 24 -3.90 -4.52 4.17
C THR A 24 -3.99 -3.06 4.62
N HIS A 25 -4.16 -2.13 3.68
CA HIS A 25 -4.37 -0.72 4.02
C HIS A 25 -5.60 -0.52 4.91
N ARG A 26 -6.72 -1.19 4.61
CA ARG A 26 -7.95 -1.10 5.43
C ARG A 26 -7.73 -1.65 6.85
N VAL A 27 -7.03 -2.79 6.98
CA VAL A 27 -6.65 -3.36 8.29
C VAL A 27 -5.75 -2.37 9.05
N LEU A 28 -4.69 -1.85 8.43
CA LEU A 28 -3.76 -0.92 9.07
C LEU A 28 -4.43 0.41 9.45
N GLY A 29 -5.39 0.87 8.64
CA GLY A 29 -6.18 2.07 8.94
C GLY A 29 -7.02 1.91 10.22
N ARG A 30 -7.60 0.72 10.45
CA ARG A 30 -8.32 0.42 11.70
C ARG A 30 -7.39 0.40 12.93
N LEU A 31 -6.13 0.02 12.72
CA LEU A 31 -5.11 -0.06 13.77
C LEU A 31 -4.37 1.27 14.02
N GLY A 32 -4.76 2.35 13.34
CA GLY A 32 -4.10 3.65 13.44
C GLY A 32 -3.87 4.14 14.88
N PRO A 33 -4.87 4.12 15.78
CA PRO A 33 -4.72 4.51 17.17
C PRO A 33 -3.68 3.66 17.93
N GLU A 34 -3.69 2.35 17.73
CA GLU A 34 -2.77 1.39 18.36
C GLU A 34 -1.33 1.58 17.84
N LEU A 35 -1.18 1.79 16.53
CA LEU A 35 0.12 2.07 15.92
C LEU A 35 0.70 3.39 16.45
N ALA A 36 -0.12 4.42 16.56
CA ALA A 36 0.29 5.69 17.16
C ALA A 36 0.72 5.51 18.62
N ALA A 37 -0.02 4.74 19.43
CA ALA A 37 0.33 4.44 20.81
C ALA A 37 1.64 3.63 20.92
N LEU A 38 1.93 2.78 19.93
CA LEU A 38 3.20 2.08 19.80
C LEU A 38 4.31 2.96 19.22
N GLY A 39 4.04 4.22 18.86
CA GLY A 39 5.00 5.10 18.20
C GLY A 39 5.50 4.53 16.87
N ILE A 40 4.64 3.86 16.11
CA ILE A 40 4.90 3.34 14.78
C ILE A 40 4.28 4.29 13.75
N ALA A 41 5.04 4.67 12.74
CA ALA A 41 4.57 5.36 11.55
C ALA A 41 4.82 4.48 10.32
N LEU A 42 3.78 4.28 9.52
CA LEU A 42 3.90 3.54 8.25
C LEU A 42 4.40 4.51 7.16
N ASP A 43 5.38 4.06 6.42
CA ASP A 43 6.01 4.82 5.33
C ASP A 43 5.72 4.10 4.01
N TRP A 44 4.76 4.61 3.23
CA TRP A 44 4.23 3.93 2.07
C TRP A 44 5.06 4.23 0.82
N HIS A 45 5.54 3.17 0.16
CA HIS A 45 6.40 3.24 -1.01
C HIS A 45 5.74 2.57 -2.22
N PRO A 46 5.29 3.35 -3.22
CA PRO A 46 4.70 2.80 -4.43
C PRO A 46 5.76 2.11 -5.30
N ILE A 47 5.47 0.88 -5.75
CA ILE A 47 6.31 0.12 -6.69
C ILE A 47 5.45 -0.65 -7.70
N ASP A 48 5.97 -0.86 -8.89
CA ASP A 48 5.30 -1.58 -9.96
C ASP A 48 5.37 -3.10 -9.76
N LEU A 49 4.27 -3.70 -9.32
CA LEU A 49 4.16 -5.15 -9.09
C LEU A 49 4.37 -5.96 -10.38
N ALA A 50 3.89 -5.47 -11.52
CA ALA A 50 4.02 -6.16 -12.79
C ALA A 50 5.49 -6.28 -13.26
N ALA A 51 6.36 -5.36 -12.83
CA ALA A 51 7.78 -5.40 -13.19
C ALA A 51 8.58 -6.45 -12.38
N ILE A 52 8.07 -6.89 -11.22
CA ILE A 52 8.78 -7.84 -10.34
C ILE A 52 8.09 -9.19 -10.19
N THR A 53 6.97 -9.39 -10.89
CA THR A 53 6.18 -10.64 -10.86
C THR A 53 5.87 -11.10 -12.28
N ALA A 54 5.16 -12.24 -12.40
CA ALA A 54 4.66 -12.75 -13.69
C ALA A 54 3.35 -12.06 -14.16
N TRP A 55 2.80 -11.12 -13.39
CA TRP A 55 1.55 -10.44 -13.74
C TRP A 55 1.74 -9.49 -14.92
N ARG A 56 0.76 -9.44 -15.80
CA ARG A 56 0.78 -8.57 -16.97
C ARG A 56 -0.44 -7.66 -16.98
N ARG A 57 -0.23 -6.40 -17.27
CA ARG A 57 -1.28 -5.38 -17.42
C ARG A 57 -2.25 -5.82 -18.53
N GLY A 58 -3.54 -5.59 -18.31
CA GLY A 58 -4.60 -6.03 -19.23
C GLY A 58 -4.99 -7.51 -19.13
N GLU A 59 -4.21 -8.36 -18.45
CA GLU A 59 -4.60 -9.75 -18.23
C GLU A 59 -5.79 -9.86 -17.26
N PRO A 60 -6.77 -10.74 -17.53
CA PRO A 60 -7.89 -10.96 -16.62
C PRO A 60 -7.44 -11.43 -15.24
N VAL A 61 -8.09 -10.94 -14.20
CA VAL A 61 -8.04 -11.56 -12.88
C VAL A 61 -8.86 -12.84 -12.93
N GLY A 62 -8.20 -14.00 -12.83
CA GLY A 62 -8.87 -15.29 -12.94
C GLY A 62 -9.97 -15.47 -11.88
N PRO A 63 -11.06 -16.21 -12.21
CA PRO A 63 -12.24 -16.31 -11.33
C PRO A 63 -11.95 -16.95 -9.98
N ASP A 64 -11.00 -17.89 -9.90
CA ASP A 64 -10.60 -18.50 -8.63
C ASP A 64 -9.91 -17.50 -7.72
N ARG A 65 -9.06 -16.64 -8.30
CA ARG A 65 -8.40 -15.57 -7.56
C ARG A 65 -9.41 -14.53 -7.08
N ALA A 66 -10.33 -14.11 -7.94
CA ALA A 66 -11.37 -13.16 -7.56
C ALA A 66 -12.19 -13.69 -6.37
N ARG A 67 -12.69 -14.93 -6.45
CA ARG A 67 -13.42 -15.56 -5.34
C ARG A 67 -12.60 -15.65 -4.04
N ASN A 68 -11.31 -16.00 -4.14
CA ASN A 68 -10.44 -16.04 -2.96
C ASN A 68 -10.25 -14.66 -2.31
N LEU A 69 -10.10 -13.60 -3.11
CA LEU A 69 -9.95 -12.25 -2.62
C LEU A 69 -11.26 -11.74 -1.97
N GLU A 70 -12.40 -12.02 -2.58
CA GLU A 70 -13.73 -11.69 -2.04
C GLU A 70 -13.99 -12.41 -0.71
N ARG A 71 -13.64 -13.71 -0.62
CA ARG A 71 -13.73 -14.46 0.66
C ARG A 71 -12.85 -13.86 1.74
N LEU A 72 -11.60 -13.54 1.44
CA LEU A 72 -10.68 -12.89 2.38
C LEU A 72 -11.21 -11.52 2.84
N ALA A 73 -11.73 -10.72 1.92
CA ALA A 73 -12.33 -9.43 2.25
C ALA A 73 -13.54 -9.59 3.18
N GLN A 74 -14.39 -10.58 2.92
CA GLN A 74 -15.55 -10.91 3.76
C GLN A 74 -15.10 -11.33 5.17
N GLU A 75 -14.09 -12.18 5.30
CA GLU A 75 -13.52 -12.60 6.58
C GLU A 75 -12.98 -11.41 7.39
N LEU A 76 -12.41 -10.42 6.71
CA LEU A 76 -11.91 -9.18 7.32
C LEU A 76 -13.01 -8.11 7.54
N GLY A 77 -14.24 -8.35 7.12
CA GLY A 77 -15.32 -7.36 7.19
C GLY A 77 -15.09 -6.14 6.30
N ILE A 78 -14.37 -6.30 5.17
CA ILE A 78 -14.01 -5.22 4.23
C ILE A 78 -14.82 -5.40 2.95
N ALA A 79 -15.54 -4.35 2.54
CA ALA A 79 -16.16 -4.33 1.22
C ALA A 79 -15.09 -4.18 0.13
N VAL A 80 -15.18 -5.00 -0.91
CA VAL A 80 -14.27 -4.97 -2.06
C VAL A 80 -15.01 -5.27 -3.35
N ALA A 81 -14.69 -4.52 -4.39
CA ALA A 81 -14.98 -4.89 -5.77
C ALA A 81 -13.68 -5.36 -6.41
N THR A 82 -13.59 -6.63 -6.78
CA THR A 82 -12.39 -7.16 -7.43
C THR A 82 -12.32 -6.67 -8.87
N PRO A 83 -11.22 -6.01 -9.30
CA PRO A 83 -11.06 -5.60 -10.69
C PRO A 83 -11.11 -6.79 -11.66
N ALA A 84 -11.66 -6.60 -12.86
CA ALA A 84 -11.77 -7.63 -13.86
C ALA A 84 -10.41 -8.02 -14.49
N HIS A 85 -9.46 -7.09 -14.50
CA HIS A 85 -8.13 -7.25 -15.07
C HIS A 85 -7.07 -6.48 -14.27
N TRP A 86 -5.81 -6.76 -14.55
CA TRP A 86 -4.66 -6.06 -13.98
C TRP A 86 -4.47 -4.73 -14.70
N MET A 87 -4.86 -3.64 -14.06
CA MET A 87 -4.77 -2.29 -14.63
C MET A 87 -3.36 -1.73 -14.56
N ASP A 88 -3.04 -0.73 -15.39
CA ASP A 88 -1.81 0.06 -15.27
C ASP A 88 -1.95 1.11 -14.16
N SER A 89 -1.42 0.80 -12.99
CA SER A 89 -1.43 1.67 -11.82
C SER A 89 -0.25 2.65 -11.77
N ARG A 90 0.74 2.55 -12.69
CA ARG A 90 1.94 3.40 -12.68
C ARG A 90 1.65 4.90 -12.68
N PRO A 91 0.69 5.42 -13.46
CA PRO A 91 0.38 6.85 -13.40
C PRO A 91 -0.11 7.30 -12.02
N ALA A 92 -0.97 6.50 -11.36
CA ALA A 92 -1.43 6.80 -10.02
C ALA A 92 -0.31 6.69 -8.96
N MET A 93 0.59 5.71 -9.12
CA MET A 93 1.77 5.55 -8.25
C MET A 93 2.77 6.68 -8.44
N ALA A 94 2.94 7.18 -9.67
CA ALA A 94 3.80 8.32 -9.94
C ALA A 94 3.29 9.59 -9.24
N VAL A 95 1.98 9.81 -9.19
CA VAL A 95 1.40 10.90 -8.38
C VAL A 95 1.69 10.69 -6.90
N ALA A 96 1.49 9.48 -6.37
CA ALA A 96 1.82 9.19 -4.96
C ALA A 96 3.28 9.49 -4.64
N ALA A 97 4.21 9.11 -5.52
CA ALA A 97 5.63 9.39 -5.36
C ALA A 97 5.98 10.89 -5.36
N LEU A 98 5.23 11.72 -6.09
CA LEU A 98 5.39 13.17 -6.07
C LEU A 98 4.90 13.81 -4.75
N LEU A 99 4.10 13.09 -3.98
CA LEU A 99 3.52 13.55 -2.71
C LEU A 99 4.31 13.05 -1.47
N ASP A 100 5.44 12.37 -1.64
CA ASP A 100 6.24 11.81 -0.53
C ASP A 100 6.59 12.81 0.57
N GLU A 101 6.82 14.08 0.21
CA GLU A 101 7.15 15.14 1.17
C GLU A 101 5.90 15.77 1.81
N ALA A 102 4.71 15.34 1.42
CA ALA A 102 3.43 15.82 1.90
C ALA A 102 2.55 14.63 2.35
N PRO A 103 2.86 13.98 3.48
CA PRO A 103 2.26 12.71 3.89
C PRO A 103 0.74 12.74 4.02
N ASP A 104 0.16 13.86 4.46
CA ASP A 104 -1.30 14.00 4.54
C ASP A 104 -1.95 14.03 3.14
N ASP A 105 -1.27 14.61 2.15
CA ASP A 105 -1.72 14.66 0.76
C ASP A 105 -1.55 13.29 0.10
N GLU A 106 -0.46 12.59 0.38
CA GLU A 106 -0.21 11.23 -0.09
C GLU A 106 -1.27 10.26 0.47
N GLU A 107 -1.60 10.37 1.76
CA GLU A 107 -2.64 9.54 2.37
C GLU A 107 -4.02 9.79 1.74
N ARG A 108 -4.39 11.07 1.50
CA ARG A 108 -5.64 11.40 0.82
C ARG A 108 -5.67 10.89 -0.62
N TRP A 109 -4.55 11.00 -1.33
CA TRP A 109 -4.41 10.44 -2.67
C TRP A 109 -4.59 8.93 -2.66
N ARG A 110 -3.87 8.23 -1.80
CA ARG A 110 -3.90 6.78 -1.66
C ARG A 110 -5.29 6.26 -1.33
N GLU A 111 -5.97 6.89 -0.38
CA GLU A 111 -7.36 6.54 -0.03
C GLU A 111 -8.31 6.76 -1.22
N ALA A 112 -8.18 7.87 -1.93
CA ALA A 112 -9.04 8.17 -3.07
C ALA A 112 -8.81 7.20 -4.25
N VAL A 113 -7.56 6.81 -4.53
CA VAL A 113 -7.25 5.81 -5.57
C VAL A 113 -7.84 4.46 -5.21
N TRP A 114 -7.65 4.00 -3.98
CA TRP A 114 -8.21 2.71 -3.57
C TRP A 114 -9.73 2.71 -3.47
N SER A 115 -10.35 3.82 -3.08
CA SER A 115 -11.81 3.95 -3.13
C SER A 115 -12.33 3.85 -4.57
N TRP A 116 -11.68 4.54 -5.52
CA TRP A 116 -12.01 4.47 -6.94
C TRP A 116 -11.97 3.04 -7.48
N VAL A 117 -10.90 2.30 -7.18
CA VAL A 117 -10.69 0.95 -7.72
C VAL A 117 -11.56 -0.08 -7.00
N TYR A 118 -11.54 -0.10 -5.67
CA TYR A 118 -12.05 -1.23 -4.89
C TYR A 118 -13.40 -1.00 -4.21
N GLN A 119 -13.89 0.23 -4.18
CA GLN A 119 -15.23 0.54 -3.68
C GLN A 119 -16.18 0.89 -4.83
N ASP A 120 -15.71 1.74 -5.76
CA ASP A 120 -16.53 2.19 -6.90
C ASP A 120 -16.44 1.24 -8.11
N ALA A 121 -15.58 0.21 -8.07
CA ALA A 121 -15.33 -0.74 -9.16
C ALA A 121 -14.91 -0.07 -10.49
N ARG A 122 -14.09 0.98 -10.41
CA ARG A 122 -13.66 1.78 -11.57
C ARG A 122 -12.21 1.51 -11.93
N ASP A 123 -11.89 1.71 -13.21
CA ASP A 123 -10.56 1.50 -13.74
C ASP A 123 -9.70 2.77 -13.67
N LEU A 124 -8.41 2.60 -13.36
CA LEU A 124 -7.44 3.70 -13.39
C LEU A 124 -7.11 4.16 -14.82
N GLU A 125 -7.38 3.32 -15.82
CA GLU A 125 -7.15 3.61 -17.24
C GLU A 125 -8.34 4.33 -17.90
N GLU A 126 -9.42 4.60 -17.15
CA GLU A 126 -10.52 5.42 -17.65
C GLU A 126 -10.06 6.84 -17.99
N PRO A 127 -10.51 7.43 -19.11
CA PRO A 127 -10.19 8.82 -19.42
C PRO A 127 -10.60 9.77 -18.29
N GLY A 128 -9.67 10.60 -17.82
CA GLY A 128 -9.92 11.55 -16.73
C GLY A 128 -9.95 10.94 -15.32
N ALA A 129 -9.57 9.66 -15.16
CA ALA A 129 -9.59 9.00 -13.85
C ALA A 129 -8.73 9.74 -12.82
N LEU A 130 -7.49 10.07 -13.15
CA LEU A 130 -6.57 10.73 -12.20
C LEU A 130 -7.03 12.12 -11.79
N GLU A 131 -7.61 12.90 -12.72
CA GLU A 131 -8.18 14.21 -12.44
C GLU A 131 -9.38 14.12 -11.50
N GLU A 132 -10.25 13.14 -11.72
CA GLU A 132 -11.41 12.93 -10.86
C GLU A 132 -11.00 12.42 -9.47
N ILE A 133 -10.03 11.50 -9.38
CA ILE A 133 -9.45 11.04 -8.12
C ILE A 133 -8.82 12.21 -7.35
N ALA A 134 -8.05 13.07 -8.03
CA ALA A 134 -7.45 14.26 -7.42
C ALA A 134 -8.52 15.22 -6.88
N ARG A 135 -9.60 15.43 -7.62
CA ARG A 135 -10.73 16.25 -7.19
C ARG A 135 -11.39 15.68 -5.92
N ARG A 136 -11.56 14.35 -5.83
CA ARG A 136 -12.11 13.67 -4.64
C ARG A 136 -11.19 13.79 -3.44
N ALA A 137 -9.88 13.69 -3.66
CA ALA A 137 -8.85 13.87 -2.64
C ALA A 137 -8.69 15.33 -2.20
N ALA A 138 -9.38 16.28 -2.85
CA ALA A 138 -9.17 17.73 -2.69
C ALA A 138 -7.72 18.15 -2.96
N LEU A 139 -7.08 17.51 -3.95
CA LEU A 139 -5.71 17.76 -4.39
C LEU A 139 -5.67 18.41 -5.76
N ARG A 140 -4.60 19.14 -6.02
CA ARG A 140 -4.24 19.62 -7.36
C ARG A 140 -3.00 18.86 -7.81
N VAL A 141 -3.18 17.89 -8.68
CA VAL A 141 -2.10 17.12 -9.26
C VAL A 141 -2.04 17.34 -10.76
N ALA A 142 -0.83 17.47 -11.29
CA ALA A 142 -0.63 17.45 -12.73
C ALA A 142 -0.58 15.99 -13.22
N PRO A 143 -0.93 15.71 -14.48
CA PRO A 143 -0.67 14.42 -15.09
C PRO A 143 0.81 14.06 -14.92
N PRO A 144 1.14 12.81 -14.56
CA PRO A 144 2.52 12.42 -14.30
C PRO A 144 3.37 12.55 -15.58
N SER A 145 4.53 13.16 -15.42
CA SER A 145 5.52 13.29 -16.50
C SER A 145 6.23 11.95 -16.75
N ALA A 146 6.92 11.85 -17.89
CA ALA A 146 7.79 10.69 -18.17
C ALA A 146 8.81 10.46 -17.05
N GLY A 147 9.43 11.53 -16.52
CA GLY A 147 10.37 11.41 -15.39
C GLY A 147 9.73 10.90 -14.09
N ALA A 148 8.45 11.19 -13.84
CA ALA A 148 7.73 10.63 -12.71
C ALA A 148 7.45 9.12 -12.88
N LEU A 149 7.22 8.65 -14.10
CA LEU A 149 7.10 7.23 -14.41
C LEU A 149 8.44 6.51 -14.29
N GLU A 150 9.53 7.10 -14.78
CA GLU A 150 10.90 6.59 -14.62
C GLU A 150 11.29 6.48 -13.12
N GLU A 151 10.79 7.39 -12.28
CA GLU A 151 10.98 7.32 -10.83
C GLU A 151 10.34 6.06 -10.24
N ILE A 152 9.14 5.66 -10.68
CA ILE A 152 8.52 4.40 -10.25
C ILE A 152 9.35 3.18 -10.69
N GLU A 153 9.89 3.20 -11.90
CA GLU A 153 10.79 2.13 -12.39
C GLU A 153 12.05 2.04 -11.52
N ARG A 154 12.66 3.17 -11.19
CA ARG A 154 13.84 3.24 -10.33
C ARG A 154 13.55 2.74 -8.90
N ARG A 155 12.41 3.14 -8.30
CA ARG A 155 11.97 2.66 -6.98
C ARG A 155 11.72 1.17 -6.99
N THR A 156 11.08 0.66 -8.02
CA THR A 156 10.80 -0.76 -8.20
C THR A 156 12.09 -1.58 -8.30
N ALA A 157 13.05 -1.12 -9.10
CA ALA A 157 14.35 -1.77 -9.22
C ALA A 157 15.12 -1.77 -7.88
N ALA A 158 15.10 -0.66 -7.14
CA ALA A 158 15.73 -0.56 -5.82
C ALA A 158 15.06 -1.50 -4.80
N ALA A 159 13.72 -1.55 -4.74
CA ALA A 159 12.99 -2.45 -3.87
C ALA A 159 13.28 -3.93 -4.22
N HIS A 160 13.31 -4.27 -5.52
CA HIS A 160 13.64 -5.62 -5.97
C HIS A 160 15.09 -6.01 -5.59
N ALA A 161 16.05 -5.10 -5.73
CA ALA A 161 17.43 -5.29 -5.27
C ALA A 161 17.53 -5.47 -3.76
N ALA A 162 16.65 -4.81 -2.97
CA ALA A 162 16.53 -4.99 -1.53
C ALA A 162 15.80 -6.29 -1.13
N GLY A 163 15.39 -7.12 -2.08
CA GLY A 163 14.76 -8.43 -1.83
C GLY A 163 13.23 -8.42 -1.84
N VAL A 164 12.57 -7.31 -2.16
CA VAL A 164 11.11 -7.28 -2.34
C VAL A 164 10.73 -8.14 -3.56
N ARG A 165 9.80 -9.06 -3.40
CA ARG A 165 9.35 -10.02 -4.43
C ARG A 165 7.86 -9.97 -4.70
N GLY A 166 7.14 -9.09 -4.02
CA GLY A 166 5.70 -8.89 -4.14
C GLY A 166 5.21 -7.81 -3.20
N VAL A 167 3.91 -7.55 -3.18
CA VAL A 167 3.29 -6.54 -2.32
C VAL A 167 2.00 -7.09 -1.67
N PRO A 168 1.62 -6.64 -0.46
CA PRO A 168 2.37 -5.72 0.38
C PRO A 168 3.63 -6.37 0.98
N THR A 169 4.70 -5.60 1.08
CA THR A 169 5.92 -6.04 1.77
C THR A 169 6.33 -4.96 2.76
N PHE A 170 6.61 -5.37 3.99
CA PHE A 170 7.14 -4.50 5.03
C PHE A 170 8.65 -4.65 5.08
N LEU A 171 9.38 -3.55 5.18
CA LEU A 171 10.83 -3.61 5.35
C LEU A 171 11.17 -3.45 6.84
N LEU A 172 11.56 -4.55 7.45
CA LEU A 172 11.92 -4.61 8.86
C LEU A 172 13.42 -4.84 8.99
N ASP A 173 14.16 -3.85 9.49
CA ASP A 173 15.62 -3.93 9.65
C ASP A 173 16.37 -4.30 8.35
N ALA A 174 15.99 -3.75 7.23
CA ALA A 174 16.48 -4.11 5.90
C ALA A 174 16.10 -5.54 5.44
N TRP A 175 15.22 -6.25 6.15
CA TRP A 175 14.67 -7.52 5.72
C TRP A 175 13.26 -7.32 5.16
N PRO A 176 13.02 -7.69 3.89
CA PRO A 176 11.69 -7.66 3.31
C PRO A 176 10.85 -8.79 3.91
N VAL A 177 9.72 -8.45 4.51
CA VAL A 177 8.77 -9.40 5.07
C VAL A 177 7.44 -9.24 4.38
N GLY A 178 7.09 -10.20 3.55
CA GLY A 178 5.75 -10.35 3.00
C GLY A 178 4.84 -10.97 4.06
N ILE A 179 3.95 -10.17 4.64
CA ILE A 179 3.08 -10.68 5.73
C ILE A 179 1.80 -11.29 5.15
N GLY A 180 1.44 -10.95 3.92
CA GLY A 180 0.12 -11.26 3.38
C GLY A 180 -0.98 -10.50 4.13
N ILE A 181 -2.24 -10.89 3.88
CA ILE A 181 -3.38 -10.34 4.60
C ILE A 181 -3.49 -11.06 5.96
N GLN A 182 -3.59 -10.27 7.03
CA GLN A 182 -3.79 -10.75 8.39
C GLN A 182 -4.98 -10.04 9.01
N GLU A 183 -5.64 -10.70 9.95
CA GLU A 183 -6.60 -10.06 10.84
C GLU A 183 -5.95 -8.99 11.72
N ASP A 184 -6.75 -8.04 12.20
CA ASP A 184 -6.29 -6.88 12.96
C ASP A 184 -5.36 -7.28 14.14
N GLU A 185 -5.76 -8.28 14.94
CA GLU A 185 -4.99 -8.72 16.10
C GLU A 185 -3.63 -9.31 15.72
N THR A 186 -3.59 -10.15 14.68
CA THR A 186 -2.35 -10.77 14.18
C THR A 186 -1.40 -9.71 13.61
N MET A 187 -1.94 -8.74 12.85
CA MET A 187 -1.16 -7.64 12.29
C MET A 187 -0.60 -6.75 13.41
N LEU A 188 -1.42 -6.42 14.40
CA LEU A 188 -1.00 -5.61 15.54
C LEU A 188 0.08 -6.31 16.36
N ASP A 189 -0.07 -7.59 16.64
CA ASP A 189 0.92 -8.39 17.41
C ASP A 189 2.25 -8.44 16.66
N PHE A 190 2.22 -8.65 15.35
CA PHE A 190 3.42 -8.63 14.52
C PHE A 190 4.17 -7.28 14.62
N LEU A 191 3.46 -6.16 14.46
CA LEU A 191 4.07 -4.83 14.53
C LEU A 191 4.52 -4.48 15.96
N ARG A 192 3.80 -4.93 16.98
CA ARG A 192 4.17 -4.76 18.39
C ARG A 192 5.49 -5.48 18.72
N ARG A 193 5.63 -6.74 18.29
CA ARG A 193 6.89 -7.51 18.49
C ARG A 193 8.06 -6.87 17.77
N PHE A 194 7.83 -6.34 16.56
CA PHE A 194 8.84 -5.61 15.84
C PHE A 194 9.28 -4.35 16.60
N ALA A 195 8.33 -3.53 17.07
CA ALA A 195 8.62 -2.32 17.82
C ALA A 195 9.35 -2.60 19.14
N ALA A 196 8.94 -3.63 19.88
CA ALA A 196 9.60 -4.06 21.12
C ALA A 196 11.06 -4.45 20.86
N ARG A 197 11.30 -5.28 19.83
CA ARG A 197 12.67 -5.67 19.45
C ARG A 197 13.54 -4.48 19.10
N LYS A 198 12.99 -3.49 18.37
CA LYS A 198 13.71 -2.27 18.00
C LYS A 198 14.11 -1.41 19.18
N ARG A 199 13.33 -1.41 20.23
CA ARG A 199 13.59 -0.65 21.46
C ARG A 199 14.48 -1.40 22.48
N GLY A 200 14.83 -2.65 22.17
CA GLY A 200 15.58 -3.51 23.10
C GLY A 200 14.75 -4.01 24.27
N ASP A 201 13.42 -3.93 24.17
CA ASP A 201 12.52 -4.48 25.18
C ASP A 201 12.52 -6.02 25.07
N PRO A 202 12.65 -6.75 26.19
CA PRO A 202 12.44 -8.19 26.16
C PRO A 202 10.99 -8.44 25.74
N GLY A 203 10.80 -9.04 24.56
CA GLY A 203 9.48 -9.36 24.07
C GLY A 203 8.69 -10.23 25.06
N PRO A 204 7.36 -10.25 24.97
CA PRO A 204 6.57 -11.19 25.78
C PRO A 204 7.03 -12.62 25.48
N ASN A 205 7.31 -13.35 26.57
CA ASN A 205 7.62 -14.79 26.52
C ASN A 205 6.46 -15.60 25.93
#